data_5f650355c55f58abed5cbee54f7c39d2
#
_entry.id   5f650355c55f58abed5cbee54f7c39d2
#
_cell.length_a   1.000
_cell.length_b   1.000
_cell.length_c   1.000
_cell.angle_alpha   90.00
_cell.angle_beta   90.00
_cell.angle_gamma   90.00
#
_symmetry.space_group_name_H-M   'P 1'
#
loop_
_entity.id
_entity.type
_entity.pdbx_description
1 polymer ?
#
loop_
_entity_poly.entity_id
_entity_poly.type
_entity_poly.pdbx_seq_one_letter_code
_entity_poly.pdbx_strand_id
1 'polypeptide(L)'
;MKNIPIINWASSALLVSTILTGCNEEKQRPNVLFICVDDLRRELGCYGSEVKSPNMDRLANEGSLFFHHYVQVPTSGASRASMLTGKLPSNRQDLSNEACRLRLSDKPEGESPETLFHHLRRNGYYTVGIGKISHYADGYLYAYEEPKSMKLELPYSWDEMLFDSGKWGNGWNAFFGYSDGSNRQSCHKQVKPYECASVEDEGLPDGLTANLAVAKLKELAGKKQPFCLAVGFFKPHLPFTAPKKYWDLYDEDSISLSPVGEIPEGFKKATLHNSGELNGYQLGEEKASLEKSVSDVYARRLRHAYYACVSYVDAQIGKILSTLEETGLSDNTIIVLWGDHGWHLGDFRVWGKHTVYETSLASTLIIKAPGCKAGIKNNRIVGSVDIYPTLMDLCDISIPEGLDGDSFVNLLRLPDEPSWKDCAYSYYNDGISVRVPDYRCTCYQKGNESWKELYQYTKDGFERQNIADKKPEVVERLYAKYIGDHLFEDCIK
;
A
#
# COMPACT_ATOMS: atom_id res chain seq x y z
N MET A 1 66.13 -56.99 -58.46
CA MET A 1 65.06 -56.19 -58.89
C MET A 1 64.64 -55.40 -57.71
N LYS A 2 64.57 -54.12 -57.79
CA LYS A 2 64.81 -53.12 -56.76
C LYS A 2 63.61 -52.96 -55.80
N ASN A 3 63.86 -53.09 -54.51
CA ASN A 3 62.95 -52.78 -53.37
C ASN A 3 62.84 -51.27 -53.24
N ILE A 4 61.60 -50.78 -53.10
CA ILE A 4 61.26 -49.38 -52.74
C ILE A 4 60.64 -49.41 -51.33
N PRO A 5 61.14 -48.63 -50.37
CA PRO A 5 60.53 -48.59 -49.04
C PRO A 5 59.33 -47.69 -48.94
N ILE A 6 58.29 -48.15 -48.26
CA ILE A 6 57.09 -47.43 -47.93
C ILE A 6 57.38 -46.54 -46.70
N ILE A 7 57.27 -45.23 -46.87
CA ILE A 7 57.38 -44.23 -45.81
C ILE A 7 55.99 -44.08 -45.16
N ASN A 8 55.85 -44.51 -43.92
CA ASN A 8 54.67 -44.27 -43.10
C ASN A 8 54.67 -42.86 -42.52
N TRP A 9 53.69 -42.04 -42.95
CA TRP A 9 53.43 -40.75 -42.34
C TRP A 9 52.42 -40.93 -41.21
N ALA A 10 52.87 -40.87 -39.96
CA ALA A 10 52.00 -40.77 -38.78
C ALA A 10 51.57 -39.31 -38.65
N SER A 11 50.31 -39.01 -38.99
CA SER A 11 49.70 -37.71 -38.76
C SER A 11 49.28 -37.63 -37.29
N SER A 12 50.03 -36.88 -36.49
CA SER A 12 49.65 -36.48 -35.13
C SER A 12 48.57 -35.41 -35.20
N ALA A 13 47.30 -35.79 -35.01
CA ALA A 13 46.22 -34.86 -34.78
C ALA A 13 46.29 -34.31 -33.34
N LEU A 14 46.69 -33.05 -33.23
CA LEU A 14 46.62 -32.29 -31.99
C LEU A 14 45.13 -31.91 -31.74
N LEU A 15 44.43 -32.61 -30.83
CA LEU A 15 43.11 -32.19 -30.36
C LEU A 15 43.31 -30.96 -29.43
N VAL A 16 43.04 -29.76 -29.94
CA VAL A 16 42.92 -28.56 -29.12
C VAL A 16 41.53 -28.60 -28.49
N SER A 17 41.43 -29.06 -27.25
CA SER A 17 40.20 -28.94 -26.42
C SER A 17 40.07 -27.48 -26.01
N THR A 18 39.29 -26.69 -26.73
CA THR A 18 38.77 -25.40 -26.25
C THR A 18 37.78 -25.68 -25.13
N ILE A 19 38.27 -25.53 -23.89
CA ILE A 19 37.40 -25.44 -22.72
C ILE A 19 36.71 -24.07 -22.81
N LEU A 20 35.47 -24.07 -23.32
CA LEU A 20 34.54 -22.98 -23.16
C LEU A 20 34.16 -22.94 -21.67
N THR A 21 34.94 -22.21 -20.87
CA THR A 21 34.46 -21.74 -19.57
C THR A 21 33.34 -20.76 -19.85
N GLY A 22 32.12 -21.27 -19.99
CA GLY A 22 30.94 -20.43 -19.88
C GLY A 22 30.97 -19.80 -18.48
N CYS A 23 31.33 -18.53 -18.41
CA CYS A 23 30.96 -17.72 -17.26
C CYS A 23 29.42 -17.74 -17.24
N ASN A 24 28.83 -18.60 -16.44
CA ASN A 24 27.51 -18.37 -15.94
C ASN A 24 27.64 -17.07 -15.10
N GLU A 25 27.37 -15.93 -15.69
CA GLU A 25 27.03 -14.76 -14.88
C GLU A 25 25.85 -15.20 -14.03
N GLU A 26 26.06 -15.42 -12.74
CA GLU A 26 24.97 -15.59 -11.80
C GLU A 26 24.03 -14.40 -12.02
N LYS A 27 22.82 -14.68 -12.48
CA LYS A 27 21.81 -13.65 -12.74
C LYS A 27 21.63 -12.87 -11.43
N GLN A 28 22.09 -11.64 -11.40
CA GLN A 28 21.98 -10.80 -10.22
C GLN A 28 20.50 -10.65 -9.85
N ARG A 29 20.15 -11.02 -8.62
CA ARG A 29 18.78 -10.82 -8.10
C ARG A 29 18.41 -9.35 -8.19
N PRO A 30 17.16 -9.03 -8.55
CA PRO A 30 16.73 -7.63 -8.63
C PRO A 30 16.73 -6.97 -7.26
N ASN A 31 16.99 -5.68 -7.22
CA ASN A 31 16.72 -4.86 -6.04
C ASN A 31 15.20 -4.67 -5.86
N VAL A 32 14.79 -4.25 -4.68
CA VAL A 32 13.41 -3.92 -4.38
C VAL A 32 13.32 -2.48 -3.86
N LEU A 33 12.49 -1.66 -4.49
CA LEU A 33 12.03 -0.37 -3.99
C LEU A 33 10.55 -0.50 -3.64
N PHE A 34 10.23 -0.49 -2.34
CA PHE A 34 8.87 -0.61 -1.85
C PHE A 34 8.39 0.73 -1.30
N ILE A 35 7.43 1.36 -1.96
CA ILE A 35 6.90 2.67 -1.59
C ILE A 35 5.53 2.48 -0.95
N CYS A 36 5.41 2.86 0.34
CA CYS A 36 4.16 2.89 1.09
C CYS A 36 3.63 4.32 1.15
N VAL A 37 2.34 4.52 0.90
CA VAL A 37 1.68 5.83 0.99
C VAL A 37 0.44 5.70 1.88
N ASP A 38 0.36 6.51 2.94
CA ASP A 38 -0.71 6.44 3.94
C ASP A 38 -2.00 7.11 3.41
N ASP A 39 -3.14 6.45 3.57
CA ASP A 39 -4.47 6.95 3.13
C ASP A 39 -4.59 7.20 1.60
N LEU A 40 -3.77 6.55 0.75
CA LEU A 40 -3.79 6.76 -0.69
C LEU A 40 -4.84 5.88 -1.39
N ARG A 41 -6.04 6.43 -1.58
CA ARG A 41 -7.07 5.79 -2.42
C ARG A 41 -6.68 5.85 -3.91
N ARG A 42 -7.48 5.19 -4.77
CA ARG A 42 -7.29 5.24 -6.23
C ARG A 42 -7.63 6.62 -6.84
N GLU A 43 -7.09 7.69 -6.29
CA GLU A 43 -7.31 9.08 -6.69
C GLU A 43 -6.05 9.62 -7.36
N LEU A 44 -5.65 8.98 -8.51
CA LEU A 44 -4.51 9.35 -9.34
C LEU A 44 -4.96 9.53 -10.80
N GLY A 45 -4.20 10.27 -11.60
CA GLY A 45 -4.47 10.46 -13.02
C GLY A 45 -4.57 9.15 -13.80
N CYS A 46 -3.74 8.15 -13.48
CA CYS A 46 -3.76 6.84 -14.13
C CYS A 46 -5.04 6.04 -13.85
N TYR A 47 -5.78 6.33 -12.79
CA TYR A 47 -7.13 5.79 -12.53
C TYR A 47 -8.25 6.64 -13.11
N GLY A 48 -7.94 7.78 -13.74
CA GLY A 48 -8.92 8.69 -14.34
C GLY A 48 -9.40 9.81 -13.42
N SER A 49 -8.71 10.04 -12.28
CA SER A 49 -8.97 11.18 -11.40
C SER A 49 -8.43 12.48 -11.98
N GLU A 50 -8.96 13.61 -11.49
CA GLU A 50 -8.47 14.96 -11.81
C GLU A 50 -7.18 15.35 -11.05
N VAL A 51 -6.72 14.47 -10.12
CA VAL A 51 -5.50 14.67 -9.34
C VAL A 51 -4.26 14.67 -10.26
N LYS A 52 -3.35 15.62 -9.99
CA LYS A 52 -2.10 15.74 -10.73
C LYS A 52 -1.03 14.84 -10.09
N SER A 53 -0.76 13.69 -10.71
CA SER A 53 0.16 12.65 -10.24
C SER A 53 1.11 12.15 -11.34
N PRO A 54 1.85 13.06 -12.05
CA PRO A 54 2.59 12.69 -13.26
C PRO A 54 3.67 11.62 -13.04
N ASN A 55 4.29 11.54 -11.87
CA ASN A 55 5.34 10.55 -11.58
C ASN A 55 4.76 9.17 -11.30
N MET A 56 3.68 9.08 -10.52
CA MET A 56 2.95 7.82 -10.29
C MET A 56 2.25 7.35 -11.57
N ASP A 57 1.71 8.27 -12.38
CA ASP A 57 1.12 7.97 -13.69
C ASP A 57 2.17 7.42 -14.66
N ARG A 58 3.40 7.98 -14.66
CA ARG A 58 4.53 7.46 -15.43
C ARG A 58 4.89 6.05 -14.97
N LEU A 59 5.00 5.81 -13.66
CA LEU A 59 5.28 4.48 -13.11
C LEU A 59 4.20 3.47 -13.53
N ALA A 60 2.93 3.86 -13.55
CA ALA A 60 1.82 3.02 -14.02
C ALA A 60 1.94 2.67 -15.52
N ASN A 61 2.40 3.62 -16.32
CA ASN A 61 2.64 3.40 -17.75
C ASN A 61 3.87 2.51 -18.04
N GLU A 62 4.86 2.53 -17.14
CA GLU A 62 6.07 1.70 -17.23
C GLU A 62 5.92 0.32 -16.58
N GLY A 63 4.86 0.10 -15.79
CA GLY A 63 4.58 -1.11 -15.05
C GLY A 63 3.18 -1.66 -15.28
N SER A 64 2.64 -2.25 -14.23
CA SER A 64 1.27 -2.79 -14.17
C SER A 64 0.46 -2.02 -13.14
N LEU A 65 -0.67 -1.46 -13.58
CA LEU A 65 -1.65 -0.75 -12.76
C LEU A 65 -2.81 -1.70 -12.43
N PHE A 66 -3.09 -1.91 -11.13
CA PHE A 66 -4.20 -2.74 -10.67
C PHE A 66 -5.42 -1.89 -10.33
N PHE A 67 -6.50 -2.05 -11.11
CA PHE A 67 -7.76 -1.34 -10.87
C PHE A 67 -8.56 -1.90 -9.68
N HIS A 68 -8.32 -3.14 -9.30
CA HIS A 68 -9.06 -3.87 -8.27
C HIS A 68 -8.12 -4.48 -7.22
N HIS A 69 -7.29 -3.63 -6.62
CA HIS A 69 -6.51 -3.98 -5.43
C HIS A 69 -7.28 -3.62 -4.16
N TYR A 70 -7.37 -4.57 -3.22
CA TYR A 70 -8.12 -4.41 -1.97
C TYR A 70 -7.26 -4.74 -0.75
N VAL A 71 -7.41 -3.94 0.28
CA VAL A 71 -6.76 -4.17 1.56
C VAL A 71 -7.63 -5.08 2.45
N GLN A 72 -6.98 -5.79 3.37
CA GLN A 72 -7.65 -6.71 4.26
C GLN A 72 -8.37 -6.00 5.39
N VAL A 73 -7.89 -4.84 5.81
CA VAL A 73 -8.53 -4.03 6.87
C VAL A 73 -8.38 -2.55 6.52
N PRO A 74 -9.45 -1.74 6.60
CA PRO A 74 -9.37 -0.29 6.35
C PRO A 74 -8.87 0.46 7.61
N THR A 75 -7.75 0.00 8.17
CA THR A 75 -7.08 0.56 9.36
C THR A 75 -5.58 0.38 9.16
N SER A 76 -4.80 1.46 9.23
CA SER A 76 -3.39 1.48 8.81
C SER A 76 -2.53 0.37 9.42
N GLY A 77 -2.57 0.18 10.75
CA GLY A 77 -1.78 -0.86 11.42
C GLY A 77 -2.16 -2.27 11.00
N ALA A 78 -3.45 -2.56 10.94
CA ALA A 78 -3.98 -3.87 10.56
C ALA A 78 -3.76 -4.19 9.08
N SER A 79 -3.98 -3.22 8.18
CA SER A 79 -3.68 -3.37 6.75
C SER A 79 -2.21 -3.68 6.51
N ARG A 80 -1.32 -2.91 7.16
CA ARG A 80 0.13 -3.11 7.07
C ARG A 80 0.55 -4.44 7.64
N ALA A 81 -0.02 -4.88 8.77
CA ALA A 81 0.26 -6.21 9.34
C ALA A 81 -0.11 -7.34 8.37
N SER A 82 -1.28 -7.26 7.72
CA SER A 82 -1.71 -8.26 6.73
C SER A 82 -0.80 -8.29 5.50
N MET A 83 -0.45 -7.14 4.93
CA MET A 83 0.47 -7.04 3.79
C MET A 83 1.87 -7.56 4.14
N LEU A 84 2.42 -7.14 5.29
CA LEU A 84 3.76 -7.52 5.75
C LEU A 84 3.89 -9.02 5.99
N THR A 85 2.85 -9.66 6.51
CA THR A 85 2.89 -11.09 6.88
C THR A 85 2.28 -12.01 5.84
N GLY A 86 1.60 -11.47 4.81
CA GLY A 86 0.84 -12.27 3.84
C GLY A 86 -0.33 -13.04 4.47
N LYS A 87 -0.85 -12.57 5.63
CA LYS A 87 -1.86 -13.24 6.43
C LYS A 87 -3.14 -12.43 6.55
N LEU A 88 -4.27 -13.11 6.41
CA LEU A 88 -5.57 -12.56 6.78
C LEU A 88 -5.65 -12.33 8.30
N PRO A 89 -6.51 -11.40 8.76
CA PRO A 89 -6.85 -11.31 10.17
C PRO A 89 -7.44 -12.61 10.71
N SER A 90 -6.96 -13.06 11.86
CA SER A 90 -7.42 -14.30 12.50
C SER A 90 -8.32 -14.06 13.72
N ASN A 91 -8.32 -12.83 14.24
CA ASN A 91 -9.10 -12.43 15.39
C ASN A 91 -9.33 -10.90 15.39
N ARG A 92 -10.15 -10.41 16.33
CA ARG A 92 -10.50 -8.97 16.41
C ARG A 92 -9.32 -8.05 16.76
N GLN A 93 -8.28 -8.53 17.43
CA GLN A 93 -7.08 -7.73 17.74
C GLN A 93 -6.30 -7.41 16.46
N ASP A 94 -6.35 -8.31 15.47
CA ASP A 94 -5.72 -8.13 14.15
C ASP A 94 -6.39 -7.00 13.33
N LEU A 95 -7.55 -6.46 13.76
CA LEU A 95 -8.24 -5.36 13.10
C LEU A 95 -7.83 -3.97 13.61
N SER A 96 -6.93 -3.91 14.59
CA SER A 96 -6.51 -2.68 15.25
C SER A 96 -5.21 -2.10 14.69
N ASN A 97 -4.92 -0.85 15.04
CA ASN A 97 -3.62 -0.24 14.77
C ASN A 97 -2.45 -0.92 15.49
N GLU A 98 -2.73 -1.65 16.57
CA GLU A 98 -1.74 -2.38 17.34
C GLU A 98 -1.38 -3.76 16.73
N ALA A 99 -1.99 -4.14 15.60
CA ALA A 99 -1.81 -5.46 15.00
C ALA A 99 -0.34 -5.82 14.72
N CYS A 100 0.46 -4.87 14.19
CA CYS A 100 1.90 -5.09 14.00
C CYS A 100 2.62 -5.34 15.33
N ARG A 101 2.37 -4.50 16.35
CA ARG A 101 3.00 -4.65 17.65
C ARG A 101 2.65 -5.98 18.31
N LEU A 102 1.37 -6.33 18.35
CA LEU A 102 0.88 -7.55 19.00
C LEU A 102 1.34 -8.84 18.31
N ARG A 103 1.43 -8.82 16.99
CA ARG A 103 1.80 -10.02 16.19
C ARG A 103 3.31 -10.17 16.01
N LEU A 104 4.07 -9.07 15.96
CA LEU A 104 5.46 -9.04 15.49
C LEU A 104 6.43 -8.54 16.56
N SER A 105 6.15 -7.38 17.18
CA SER A 105 7.16 -6.65 17.96
C SER A 105 7.43 -7.24 19.34
N ASP A 106 6.41 -7.82 19.97
CA ASP A 106 6.48 -8.33 21.34
C ASP A 106 6.83 -9.83 21.41
N LYS A 107 7.16 -10.45 20.27
CA LYS A 107 7.47 -11.89 20.18
C LYS A 107 8.92 -12.13 19.82
N PRO A 108 9.52 -13.25 20.31
CA PRO A 108 10.80 -13.73 19.82
C PRO A 108 10.75 -14.03 18.33
N GLU A 109 11.90 -13.98 17.64
CA GLU A 109 11.99 -14.19 16.18
C GLU A 109 11.34 -15.52 15.73
N GLY A 110 11.57 -16.62 16.45
CA GLY A 110 11.02 -17.93 16.09
C GLY A 110 9.52 -18.11 16.36
N GLU A 111 8.88 -17.18 17.06
CA GLU A 111 7.45 -17.21 17.41
C GLU A 111 6.66 -16.13 16.65
N SER A 112 7.36 -15.21 16.00
CA SER A 112 6.78 -14.12 15.22
C SER A 112 6.52 -14.56 13.78
N PRO A 113 5.37 -14.23 13.17
CA PRO A 113 5.21 -14.39 11.73
C PRO A 113 6.32 -13.65 10.97
N GLU A 114 6.94 -14.32 10.01
CA GLU A 114 7.99 -13.71 9.20
C GLU A 114 7.39 -12.65 8.27
N THR A 115 7.90 -11.41 8.34
CA THR A 115 7.49 -10.36 7.39
C THR A 115 8.20 -10.53 6.05
N LEU A 116 7.63 -9.99 4.98
CA LEU A 116 8.26 -9.98 3.67
C LEU A 116 9.68 -9.37 3.69
N PHE A 117 9.91 -8.31 4.51
CA PHE A 117 11.25 -7.69 4.64
C PHE A 117 12.20 -8.56 5.46
N HIS A 118 11.71 -9.24 6.51
CA HIS A 118 12.49 -10.21 7.27
C HIS A 118 12.92 -11.37 6.37
N HIS A 119 12.01 -11.89 5.54
CA HIS A 119 12.30 -12.97 4.60
C HIS A 119 13.33 -12.56 3.54
N LEU A 120 13.20 -11.35 2.97
CA LEU A 120 14.21 -10.80 2.06
C LEU A 120 15.58 -10.71 2.73
N ARG A 121 15.65 -10.18 3.97
CA ARG A 121 16.87 -10.07 4.75
C ARG A 121 17.54 -11.43 4.97
N ARG A 122 16.78 -12.44 5.38
CA ARG A 122 17.28 -13.82 5.57
C ARG A 122 17.75 -14.46 4.25
N ASN A 123 17.23 -14.00 3.12
CA ASN A 123 17.64 -14.46 1.79
C ASN A 123 18.72 -13.57 1.14
N GLY A 124 19.46 -12.79 1.94
CA GLY A 124 20.66 -12.10 1.54
C GLY A 124 20.46 -10.69 1.00
N TYR A 125 19.28 -10.11 1.11
CA TYR A 125 19.06 -8.69 0.81
C TYR A 125 19.53 -7.81 1.95
N TYR A 126 20.09 -6.66 1.61
CA TYR A 126 20.33 -5.58 2.56
C TYR A 126 19.06 -4.75 2.69
N THR A 127 18.45 -4.73 3.88
CA THR A 127 17.11 -4.18 4.09
C THR A 127 17.15 -2.84 4.81
N VAL A 128 16.58 -1.82 4.20
CA VAL A 128 16.50 -0.46 4.74
C VAL A 128 15.05 0.01 4.78
N GLY A 129 14.59 0.42 5.96
CA GLY A 129 13.30 1.09 6.14
C GLY A 129 13.49 2.60 6.33
N ILE A 130 12.65 3.43 5.71
CA ILE A 130 12.63 4.88 5.87
C ILE A 130 11.19 5.34 6.09
N GLY A 131 10.90 6.01 7.20
CA GLY A 131 9.57 6.55 7.49
C GLY A 131 8.52 5.49 7.86
N LYS A 132 7.26 5.71 7.48
CA LYS A 132 6.11 4.90 7.92
C LYS A 132 5.90 3.65 7.06
N ILE A 133 6.56 2.55 7.39
CA ILE A 133 6.39 1.24 6.72
C ILE A 133 5.35 0.38 7.46
N SER A 134 5.48 0.26 8.77
CA SER A 134 4.51 -0.30 9.71
C SER A 134 3.61 0.81 10.27
N HIS A 135 2.94 0.61 11.40
CA HIS A 135 2.01 1.63 11.90
C HIS A 135 2.71 2.82 12.55
N TYR A 136 3.76 2.58 13.33
CA TYR A 136 4.48 3.66 14.01
C TYR A 136 5.24 4.53 13.02
N ALA A 137 5.12 5.85 13.19
CA ALA A 137 5.47 6.85 12.18
C ALA A 137 6.95 6.82 11.72
N ASP A 138 7.86 6.42 12.61
CA ASP A 138 9.30 6.31 12.35
C ASP A 138 9.86 4.89 12.57
N GLY A 139 8.95 3.89 12.69
CA GLY A 139 9.30 2.49 12.87
C GLY A 139 9.68 2.09 14.31
N TYR A 140 9.54 2.99 15.30
CA TYR A 140 9.85 2.74 16.71
C TYR A 140 8.60 2.78 17.57
N LEU A 141 8.53 1.90 18.59
CA LEU A 141 7.38 1.75 19.50
C LEU A 141 7.41 2.79 20.62
N TYR A 142 6.53 3.77 20.57
CA TYR A 142 6.24 4.73 21.64
C TYR A 142 4.90 5.42 21.39
N ALA A 143 4.21 5.84 22.44
CA ALA A 143 2.93 6.54 22.29
C ALA A 143 3.12 8.03 21.91
N TYR A 144 2.05 8.68 21.49
CA TYR A 144 2.08 10.06 20.96
C TYR A 144 2.72 11.09 21.93
N GLU A 145 2.59 10.89 23.22
CA GLU A 145 3.07 11.80 24.26
C GLU A 145 4.30 11.25 25.02
N GLU A 146 4.80 10.08 24.62
CA GLU A 146 5.95 9.44 25.22
C GLU A 146 7.26 9.84 24.52
N PRO A 147 8.38 9.81 25.25
CA PRO A 147 9.68 9.96 24.63
C PRO A 147 9.92 8.89 23.56
N LYS A 148 10.66 9.23 22.50
CA LYS A 148 11.04 8.28 21.46
C LYS A 148 11.75 7.07 22.09
N SER A 149 11.27 5.88 21.77
CA SER A 149 11.86 4.61 22.15
C SER A 149 12.89 4.18 21.12
N MET A 150 13.80 3.26 21.51
CA MET A 150 14.73 2.59 20.60
C MET A 150 14.25 1.19 20.19
N LYS A 151 13.05 0.77 20.65
CA LYS A 151 12.46 -0.53 20.29
C LYS A 151 11.81 -0.44 18.93
N LEU A 152 12.31 -1.22 17.98
CA LEU A 152 11.74 -1.31 16.63
C LEU A 152 10.36 -1.98 16.66
N GLU A 153 9.44 -1.49 15.84
CA GLU A 153 8.14 -2.15 15.62
C GLU A 153 8.32 -3.47 14.84
N LEU A 154 9.28 -3.52 13.90
CA LEU A 154 9.63 -4.71 13.14
C LEU A 154 11.10 -5.09 13.40
N PRO A 155 11.40 -5.73 14.56
CA PRO A 155 12.77 -5.87 15.07
C PRO A 155 13.68 -6.74 14.18
N TYR A 156 13.11 -7.63 13.38
CA TYR A 156 13.88 -8.59 12.55
C TYR A 156 13.95 -8.20 11.07
N SER A 157 13.20 -7.17 10.67
CA SER A 157 13.00 -6.82 9.25
C SER A 157 14.12 -5.96 8.67
N TRP A 158 14.89 -5.24 9.50
CA TRP A 158 15.75 -4.16 9.04
C TRP A 158 17.22 -4.37 9.40
N ASP A 159 18.13 -4.09 8.45
CA ASP A 159 19.53 -3.79 8.73
C ASP A 159 19.67 -2.32 9.18
N GLU A 160 18.86 -1.43 8.57
CA GLU A 160 18.77 -0.03 8.99
C GLU A 160 17.31 0.42 9.02
N MET A 161 16.90 1.14 10.08
CA MET A 161 15.63 1.87 10.14
C MET A 161 15.93 3.35 10.34
N LEU A 162 15.55 4.18 9.37
CA LEU A 162 15.93 5.59 9.27
C LEU A 162 14.71 6.50 9.29
N PHE A 163 14.87 7.66 9.91
CA PHE A 163 13.86 8.72 9.88
C PHE A 163 14.49 10.06 10.23
N ASP A 164 14.18 11.08 9.43
CA ASP A 164 14.51 12.47 9.73
C ASP A 164 13.26 13.17 10.27
N SER A 165 13.23 13.40 11.58
CA SER A 165 12.12 14.08 12.24
C SER A 165 12.15 15.61 12.08
N GLY A 166 13.23 16.16 11.52
CA GLY A 166 13.39 17.60 11.32
C GLY A 166 13.05 18.41 12.57
N LYS A 167 12.33 19.49 12.38
CA LYS A 167 11.91 20.42 13.45
C LYS A 167 10.86 19.86 14.41
N TRP A 168 10.22 18.71 14.09
CA TRP A 168 9.21 18.10 14.94
C TRP A 168 9.77 17.18 16.03
N GLY A 169 11.04 16.78 15.95
CA GLY A 169 11.78 16.07 16.99
C GLY A 169 11.53 14.57 17.11
N ASN A 170 10.35 14.06 16.72
CA ASN A 170 10.04 12.64 16.68
C ASN A 170 9.03 12.29 15.58
N GLY A 171 8.81 10.99 15.31
CA GLY A 171 7.96 10.52 14.23
C GLY A 171 6.50 10.92 14.38
N TRP A 172 5.91 10.78 15.57
CA TRP A 172 4.51 11.13 15.79
C TRP A 172 4.22 12.64 15.68
N ASN A 173 5.14 13.47 16.18
CA ASN A 173 5.02 14.90 16.01
C ASN A 173 5.11 15.32 14.54
N ALA A 174 6.02 14.70 13.78
CA ALA A 174 6.13 14.91 12.34
C ALA A 174 4.88 14.40 11.59
N PHE A 175 4.34 13.25 11.97
CA PHE A 175 3.16 12.66 11.36
C PHE A 175 1.93 13.58 11.44
N PHE A 176 1.71 14.22 12.59
CA PHE A 176 0.66 15.19 12.82
C PHE A 176 1.12 16.65 12.68
N GLY A 177 2.24 16.88 12.01
CA GLY A 177 2.96 18.14 11.98
C GLY A 177 2.39 19.17 11.01
N TYR A 178 2.63 20.46 11.35
CA TYR A 178 2.38 21.63 10.52
C TYR A 178 3.69 22.31 10.15
N SER A 179 3.64 23.19 9.16
CA SER A 179 4.85 23.80 8.59
C SER A 179 5.61 24.72 9.55
N ASP A 180 4.99 25.18 10.61
CA ASP A 180 5.61 25.98 11.67
C ASP A 180 6.35 25.16 12.74
N GLY A 181 6.30 23.80 12.65
CA GLY A 181 6.88 22.87 13.63
C GLY A 181 5.92 22.44 14.73
N SER A 182 4.72 23.04 14.82
CA SER A 182 3.66 22.59 15.71
C SER A 182 3.09 21.25 15.24
N ASN A 183 2.30 20.59 16.08
CA ASN A 183 1.58 19.37 15.73
C ASN A 183 0.23 19.31 16.44
N ARG A 184 -0.65 18.41 15.97
CA ARG A 184 -2.00 18.26 16.52
C ARG A 184 -2.01 18.02 18.04
N GLN A 185 -1.05 17.28 18.57
CA GLN A 185 -1.01 16.92 20.00
C GLN A 185 -0.55 18.11 20.86
N SER A 186 0.56 18.77 20.49
CA SER A 186 1.07 19.95 21.18
C SER A 186 0.07 21.11 21.19
N CYS A 187 -0.78 21.20 20.17
CA CYS A 187 -1.87 22.18 20.08
C CYS A 187 -3.19 21.67 20.69
N HIS A 188 -3.20 20.55 21.45
CA HIS A 188 -4.40 20.00 22.08
C HIS A 188 -5.58 19.85 21.11
N LYS A 189 -5.29 19.45 19.85
CA LYS A 189 -6.25 19.34 18.74
C LYS A 189 -6.88 20.66 18.27
N GLN A 190 -6.45 21.81 18.82
CA GLN A 190 -6.88 23.15 18.39
C GLN A 190 -6.13 23.54 17.12
N VAL A 191 -6.39 22.84 16.03
CA VAL A 191 -5.76 22.99 14.72
C VAL A 191 -6.77 22.67 13.62
N LYS A 192 -6.49 23.18 12.41
CA LYS A 192 -7.26 22.86 11.20
C LYS A 192 -6.87 21.46 10.66
N PRO A 193 -7.79 20.76 9.96
CA PRO A 193 -7.48 19.48 9.31
C PRO A 193 -6.63 19.64 8.04
N TYR A 194 -6.22 20.82 7.66
CA TYR A 194 -5.43 21.09 6.47
C TYR A 194 -4.55 22.33 6.65
N GLU A 195 -3.51 22.41 5.80
CA GLU A 195 -2.63 23.58 5.71
C GLU A 195 -2.10 23.76 4.29
N CYS A 196 -2.31 24.94 3.71
CA CYS A 196 -1.61 25.42 2.52
C CYS A 196 -0.31 26.10 2.98
N ALA A 197 0.80 25.36 3.01
CA ALA A 197 2.04 25.79 3.65
C ALA A 197 2.93 26.60 2.69
N SER A 198 3.36 27.79 3.11
CA SER A 198 4.32 28.62 2.35
C SER A 198 5.76 28.18 2.61
N VAL A 199 6.08 26.94 2.21
CA VAL A 199 7.40 26.29 2.41
C VAL A 199 7.80 25.52 1.17
N GLU A 200 9.09 25.17 1.06
CA GLU A 200 9.57 24.19 0.10
C GLU A 200 9.24 22.75 0.56
N ASP A 201 9.55 21.74 -0.26
CA ASP A 201 9.18 20.35 0.00
C ASP A 201 9.69 19.84 1.35
N GLU A 202 10.94 20.13 1.69
CA GLU A 202 11.59 19.75 2.96
C GLU A 202 11.13 20.57 4.16
N GLY A 203 10.32 21.57 3.94
CA GLY A 203 9.58 22.28 4.99
C GLY A 203 8.48 21.44 5.64
N LEU A 204 8.16 20.26 5.06
CA LEU A 204 7.24 19.24 5.57
C LEU A 204 7.91 17.87 5.62
N PRO A 205 7.43 16.91 6.46
CA PRO A 205 8.12 15.66 6.76
C PRO A 205 8.39 14.75 5.56
N ASP A 206 7.47 14.68 4.60
CA ASP A 206 7.61 13.79 3.45
C ASP A 206 8.72 14.24 2.48
N GLY A 207 9.04 15.54 2.44
CA GLY A 207 10.21 16.04 1.73
C GLY A 207 11.53 15.60 2.36
N LEU A 208 11.61 15.57 3.71
CA LEU A 208 12.77 15.02 4.44
C LEU A 208 12.91 13.52 4.20
N THR A 209 11.79 12.78 4.22
CA THR A 209 11.75 11.34 3.91
C THR A 209 12.29 11.08 2.50
N ALA A 210 11.87 11.86 1.50
CA ALA A 210 12.37 11.73 0.13
C ALA A 210 13.86 12.04 0.01
N ASN A 211 14.34 13.10 0.66
CA ASN A 211 15.77 13.45 0.65
C ASN A 211 16.64 12.35 1.27
N LEU A 212 16.16 11.74 2.37
CA LEU A 212 16.84 10.62 3.01
C LEU A 212 16.85 9.38 2.10
N ALA A 213 15.76 9.09 1.40
CA ALA A 213 15.68 7.99 0.44
C ALA A 213 16.59 8.19 -0.76
N VAL A 214 16.66 9.42 -1.31
CA VAL A 214 17.60 9.80 -2.38
C VAL A 214 19.05 9.60 -1.95
N ALA A 215 19.42 10.06 -0.75
CA ALA A 215 20.77 9.87 -0.22
C ALA A 215 21.12 8.39 -0.06
N LYS A 216 20.18 7.59 0.47
CA LYS A 216 20.37 6.15 0.66
C LYS A 216 20.46 5.39 -0.66
N LEU A 217 19.66 5.72 -1.68
CA LEU A 217 19.79 5.11 -3.02
C LEU A 217 21.18 5.34 -3.63
N LYS A 218 21.72 6.56 -3.51
CA LYS A 218 23.08 6.88 -3.99
C LYS A 218 24.16 6.05 -3.26
N GLU A 219 23.98 5.82 -1.96
CA GLU A 219 24.88 4.93 -1.19
C GLU A 219 24.75 3.47 -1.65
N LEU A 220 23.51 2.98 -1.84
CA LEU A 220 23.23 1.60 -2.23
C LEU A 220 23.69 1.29 -3.66
N ALA A 221 23.74 2.26 -4.56
CA ALA A 221 24.22 2.09 -5.93
C ALA A 221 25.69 1.61 -6.01
N GLY A 222 26.49 1.86 -4.98
CA GLY A 222 27.87 1.37 -4.88
C GLY A 222 28.00 -0.07 -4.36
N LYS A 223 26.90 -0.71 -3.92
CA LYS A 223 26.93 -2.05 -3.31
C LYS A 223 26.62 -3.13 -4.35
N LYS A 224 27.30 -4.30 -4.23
CA LYS A 224 27.01 -5.48 -5.07
C LYS A 224 25.87 -6.33 -4.54
N GLN A 225 25.60 -6.26 -3.22
CA GLN A 225 24.53 -7.01 -2.57
C GLN A 225 23.19 -6.45 -3.01
N PRO A 226 22.21 -7.30 -3.38
CA PRO A 226 20.86 -6.82 -3.64
C PRO A 226 20.27 -6.16 -2.39
N PHE A 227 19.52 -5.09 -2.58
CA PHE A 227 18.90 -4.37 -1.48
C PHE A 227 17.37 -4.35 -1.59
N CYS A 228 16.73 -4.20 -0.44
CA CYS A 228 15.34 -3.81 -0.34
C CYS A 228 15.27 -2.48 0.40
N LEU A 229 14.88 -1.42 -0.30
CA LEU A 229 14.62 -0.10 0.26
C LEU A 229 13.11 0.10 0.35
N ALA A 230 12.58 0.17 1.57
CA ALA A 230 11.20 0.52 1.84
C ALA A 230 11.10 1.99 2.28
N VAL A 231 10.23 2.76 1.62
CA VAL A 231 10.01 4.19 1.90
C VAL A 231 8.55 4.44 2.18
N GLY A 232 8.24 5.00 3.35
CA GLY A 232 6.87 5.27 3.80
C GLY A 232 6.58 6.74 3.96
N PHE A 233 5.61 7.24 3.18
CA PHE A 233 5.11 8.61 3.22
C PHE A 233 3.88 8.75 4.10
N PHE A 234 3.73 9.92 4.74
CA PHE A 234 2.60 10.25 5.60
C PHE A 234 1.38 10.75 4.84
N LYS A 235 1.62 11.65 3.86
CA LYS A 235 0.51 12.23 3.11
C LYS A 235 0.02 11.25 2.03
N PRO A 236 -1.27 11.25 1.75
CA PRO A 236 -2.31 12.21 2.15
C PRO A 236 -3.03 11.96 3.49
N HIS A 237 -2.45 11.29 4.49
CA HIS A 237 -3.08 11.20 5.83
C HIS A 237 -3.27 12.59 6.48
N LEU A 238 -4.34 12.75 7.26
CA LEU A 238 -4.59 13.96 8.07
C LEU A 238 -3.43 14.32 9.03
N PRO A 239 -3.14 15.63 9.26
CA PRO A 239 -3.73 16.78 8.58
C PRO A 239 -3.28 16.84 7.12
N PHE A 240 -4.13 17.35 6.23
CA PHE A 240 -3.79 17.52 4.81
C PHE A 240 -2.87 18.72 4.63
N THR A 241 -1.59 18.56 4.96
CA THR A 241 -0.58 19.62 4.84
C THR A 241 0.26 19.42 3.60
N ALA A 242 0.32 20.43 2.74
CA ALA A 242 1.15 20.42 1.53
C ALA A 242 1.72 21.83 1.24
N PRO A 243 2.91 21.92 0.61
CA PRO A 243 3.44 23.18 0.13
C PRO A 243 2.48 23.88 -0.85
N LYS A 244 2.40 25.21 -0.75
CA LYS A 244 1.48 26.03 -1.55
C LYS A 244 1.54 25.75 -3.06
N LYS A 245 2.73 25.45 -3.60
CA LYS A 245 2.90 25.15 -5.03
C LYS A 245 2.07 23.95 -5.51
N TYR A 246 1.70 23.01 -4.64
CA TYR A 246 0.83 21.88 -4.98
C TYR A 246 -0.66 22.23 -4.83
N TRP A 247 -1.00 23.16 -3.94
CA TRP A 247 -2.34 23.75 -3.88
C TRP A 247 -2.65 24.55 -5.14
N ASP A 248 -1.70 25.33 -5.61
CA ASP A 248 -1.85 26.17 -6.80
C ASP A 248 -2.04 25.38 -8.11
N LEU A 249 -1.90 24.05 -8.08
CA LEU A 249 -2.21 23.19 -9.22
C LEU A 249 -3.71 23.04 -9.50
N TYR A 250 -4.57 23.43 -8.56
CA TYR A 250 -6.00 23.23 -8.60
C TYR A 250 -6.76 24.53 -8.38
N ASP A 251 -7.86 24.67 -9.12
CA ASP A 251 -8.89 25.68 -8.84
C ASP A 251 -9.96 25.02 -7.96
N GLU A 252 -10.08 25.46 -6.70
CA GLU A 252 -10.97 24.89 -5.70
C GLU A 252 -12.44 24.84 -6.15
N ASP A 253 -12.92 25.85 -6.86
CA ASP A 253 -14.30 25.94 -7.33
C ASP A 253 -14.60 24.90 -8.43
N SER A 254 -13.58 24.46 -9.15
CA SER A 254 -13.69 23.45 -10.22
C SER A 254 -13.60 22.00 -9.73
N ILE A 255 -13.19 21.77 -8.46
CA ILE A 255 -13.03 20.41 -7.92
C ILE A 255 -14.39 19.71 -7.84
N SER A 256 -14.45 18.50 -8.44
CA SER A 256 -15.65 17.67 -8.41
C SER A 256 -15.97 17.19 -6.99
N LEU A 257 -17.24 17.19 -6.63
CA LEU A 257 -17.73 16.56 -5.39
C LEU A 257 -17.82 15.04 -5.57
N SER A 258 -17.99 14.32 -4.44
CA SER A 258 -18.20 12.86 -4.50
C SER A 258 -19.45 12.53 -5.35
N PRO A 259 -19.35 11.56 -6.30
CA PRO A 259 -20.50 11.12 -7.08
C PRO A 259 -21.50 10.28 -6.26
N VAL A 260 -21.17 9.97 -5.00
CA VAL A 260 -21.97 9.22 -4.02
C VAL A 260 -22.02 9.94 -2.67
N GLY A 261 -22.19 11.27 -2.70
CA GLY A 261 -22.18 12.12 -1.51
C GLY A 261 -23.30 11.84 -0.50
N GLU A 262 -24.40 11.25 -0.93
CA GLU A 262 -25.52 10.91 -0.06
C GLU A 262 -25.51 9.42 0.31
N ILE A 263 -26.07 9.09 1.49
CA ILE A 263 -26.21 7.70 1.94
C ILE A 263 -27.34 7.04 1.11
N PRO A 264 -27.04 5.99 0.32
CA PRO A 264 -28.04 5.33 -0.49
C PRO A 264 -29.14 4.66 0.33
N GLU A 265 -30.32 4.52 -0.27
CA GLU A 265 -31.42 3.76 0.32
C GLU A 265 -31.05 2.28 0.53
N GLY A 266 -31.40 1.74 1.69
CA GLY A 266 -31.10 0.35 2.06
C GLY A 266 -29.73 0.13 2.72
N PHE A 267 -28.88 1.17 2.83
CA PHE A 267 -27.66 1.10 3.65
C PHE A 267 -28.00 1.17 5.13
N LYS A 268 -27.34 0.36 5.93
CA LYS A 268 -27.44 0.48 7.39
C LYS A 268 -26.46 1.53 7.90
N LYS A 269 -26.96 2.58 8.57
CA LYS A 269 -26.09 3.61 9.17
C LYS A 269 -25.04 3.06 10.13
N ALA A 270 -25.30 1.88 10.74
CA ALA A 270 -24.36 1.20 11.62
C ALA A 270 -23.06 0.73 10.93
N THR A 271 -23.05 0.65 9.58
CA THR A 271 -21.86 0.28 8.79
C THR A 271 -21.00 1.48 8.39
N LEU A 272 -21.45 2.69 8.71
CA LEU A 272 -20.79 3.96 8.47
C LEU A 272 -20.41 4.63 9.81
N HIS A 273 -19.70 5.74 9.76
CA HIS A 273 -19.26 6.47 10.96
C HIS A 273 -19.32 8.01 10.78
N ASN A 274 -19.36 8.74 11.89
CA ASN A 274 -19.45 10.20 11.92
C ASN A 274 -18.08 10.90 11.77
N SER A 275 -17.18 10.37 10.97
CA SER A 275 -15.91 11.02 10.59
C SER A 275 -15.09 11.51 11.80
N GLY A 276 -14.97 10.67 12.84
CA GLY A 276 -14.37 11.06 14.12
C GLY A 276 -12.92 11.53 14.00
N GLU A 277 -12.15 10.98 13.05
CA GLU A 277 -10.76 11.38 12.83
C GLU A 277 -10.68 12.81 12.28
N LEU A 278 -11.45 13.16 11.25
CA LEU A 278 -11.55 14.54 10.73
C LEU A 278 -12.08 15.49 11.82
N ASN A 279 -13.15 15.11 12.49
CA ASN A 279 -13.79 15.92 13.53
C ASN A 279 -12.91 16.14 14.77
N GLY A 280 -11.85 15.34 14.93
CA GLY A 280 -10.82 15.51 15.95
C GLY A 280 -9.97 16.76 15.77
N TYR A 281 -9.96 17.37 14.59
CA TYR A 281 -9.35 18.66 14.30
C TYR A 281 -10.34 19.77 14.66
N GLN A 282 -10.15 20.41 15.84
CA GLN A 282 -11.17 21.26 16.45
C GLN A 282 -11.41 22.59 15.73
N LEU A 283 -10.44 23.07 14.93
CA LEU A 283 -10.59 24.27 14.11
C LEU A 283 -11.02 23.96 12.66
N GLY A 284 -11.60 22.77 12.41
CA GLY A 284 -12.34 22.48 11.18
C GLY A 284 -13.54 23.42 11.05
N GLU A 285 -13.80 23.89 9.84
CA GLU A 285 -14.87 24.88 9.58
C GLU A 285 -16.27 24.30 9.85
N GLU A 286 -16.45 23.02 9.53
CA GLU A 286 -17.69 22.28 9.78
C GLU A 286 -17.38 20.91 10.38
N LYS A 287 -18.38 20.31 11.06
CA LYS A 287 -18.31 18.94 11.55
C LYS A 287 -19.05 18.01 10.61
N ALA A 288 -18.34 16.96 10.14
CA ALA A 288 -18.93 15.93 9.30
C ALA A 288 -19.78 14.97 10.14
N SER A 289 -20.98 14.62 9.64
CA SER A 289 -21.87 13.65 10.29
C SER A 289 -22.73 12.89 9.27
N LEU A 290 -23.24 11.75 9.68
CA LEU A 290 -24.19 10.98 8.87
C LEU A 290 -25.58 11.64 8.78
N GLU A 291 -25.89 12.58 9.69
CA GLU A 291 -27.19 13.29 9.71
C GLU A 291 -27.23 14.46 8.72
N LYS A 292 -26.07 15.08 8.47
CA LYS A 292 -25.96 16.23 7.59
C LYS A 292 -24.63 16.23 6.87
N SER A 293 -24.67 16.36 5.54
CA SER A 293 -23.48 16.60 4.71
C SER A 293 -22.84 17.95 5.09
N VAL A 294 -21.52 18.03 5.01
CA VAL A 294 -20.83 19.32 5.03
C VAL A 294 -21.23 20.11 3.78
N SER A 295 -21.05 21.46 3.82
CA SER A 295 -21.32 22.29 2.65
C SER A 295 -20.43 21.92 1.47
N ASP A 296 -20.91 22.18 0.26
CA ASP A 296 -20.14 21.95 -0.98
C ASP A 296 -18.82 22.71 -0.97
N VAL A 297 -18.80 23.93 -0.41
CA VAL A 297 -17.59 24.74 -0.28
C VAL A 297 -16.57 24.04 0.62
N TYR A 298 -16.99 23.57 1.77
CA TYR A 298 -16.08 22.88 2.68
C TYR A 298 -15.65 21.51 2.14
N ALA A 299 -16.55 20.80 1.47
CA ALA A 299 -16.23 19.55 0.79
C ALA A 299 -15.16 19.74 -0.29
N ARG A 300 -15.28 20.77 -1.15
CA ARG A 300 -14.25 21.11 -2.14
C ARG A 300 -12.93 21.48 -1.47
N ARG A 301 -12.96 22.25 -0.39
CA ARG A 301 -11.77 22.61 0.40
C ARG A 301 -11.01 21.40 0.91
N LEU A 302 -11.73 20.41 1.49
CA LEU A 302 -11.12 19.18 2.00
C LEU A 302 -10.56 18.31 0.86
N ARG A 303 -11.28 18.20 -0.27
CA ARG A 303 -10.80 17.49 -1.45
C ARG A 303 -9.58 18.17 -2.07
N HIS A 304 -9.59 19.49 -2.16
CA HIS A 304 -8.44 20.29 -2.60
C HIS A 304 -7.20 20.00 -1.75
N ALA A 305 -7.35 20.03 -0.44
CA ALA A 305 -6.29 19.73 0.51
C ALA A 305 -5.72 18.32 0.31
N TYR A 306 -6.60 17.32 0.14
CA TYR A 306 -6.20 15.95 -0.16
C TYR A 306 -5.46 15.86 -1.50
N TYR A 307 -5.96 16.50 -2.57
CA TYR A 307 -5.33 16.50 -3.88
C TYR A 307 -3.94 17.15 -3.87
N ALA A 308 -3.81 18.28 -3.16
CA ALA A 308 -2.51 18.93 -2.96
C ALA A 308 -1.51 18.00 -2.25
N CYS A 309 -1.95 17.23 -1.24
CA CYS A 309 -1.12 16.24 -0.56
C CYS A 309 -0.70 15.09 -1.50
N VAL A 310 -1.61 14.58 -2.34
CA VAL A 310 -1.26 13.55 -3.32
C VAL A 310 -0.22 14.06 -4.32
N SER A 311 -0.41 15.29 -4.86
CA SER A 311 0.56 15.90 -5.78
C SER A 311 1.91 16.18 -5.12
N TYR A 312 1.91 16.53 -3.84
CA TYR A 312 3.13 16.70 -3.06
C TYR A 312 3.91 15.39 -2.93
N VAL A 313 3.23 14.30 -2.54
CA VAL A 313 3.87 12.98 -2.42
C VAL A 313 4.29 12.44 -3.79
N ASP A 314 3.50 12.68 -4.84
CA ASP A 314 3.87 12.33 -6.22
C ASP A 314 5.23 12.94 -6.60
N ALA A 315 5.44 14.21 -6.28
CA ALA A 315 6.72 14.88 -6.55
C ALA A 315 7.87 14.29 -5.73
N GLN A 316 7.61 13.88 -4.47
CA GLN A 316 8.63 13.23 -3.65
C GLN A 316 8.99 11.84 -4.19
N ILE A 317 8.01 11.05 -4.63
CA ILE A 317 8.22 9.78 -5.32
C ILE A 317 9.00 10.01 -6.62
N GLY A 318 8.70 11.08 -7.36
CA GLY A 318 9.43 11.47 -8.56
C GLY A 318 10.94 11.65 -8.33
N LYS A 319 11.34 12.29 -7.21
CA LYS A 319 12.77 12.44 -6.84
C LYS A 319 13.46 11.08 -6.64
N ILE A 320 12.77 10.14 -6.00
CA ILE A 320 13.30 8.78 -5.75
C ILE A 320 13.43 8.00 -7.07
N LEU A 321 12.38 8.02 -7.92
CA LEU A 321 12.41 7.35 -9.22
C LEU A 321 13.49 7.90 -10.14
N SER A 322 13.65 9.23 -10.20
CA SER A 322 14.72 9.87 -10.98
C SER A 322 16.10 9.48 -10.46
N THR A 323 16.29 9.41 -9.13
CA THR A 323 17.57 8.96 -8.55
C THR A 323 17.87 7.50 -8.88
N LEU A 324 16.84 6.64 -8.90
CA LEU A 324 17.00 5.23 -9.30
C LEU A 324 17.47 5.11 -10.77
N GLU A 325 16.95 5.97 -11.64
CA GLU A 325 17.38 6.07 -13.05
C GLU A 325 18.80 6.62 -13.19
N GLU A 326 19.09 7.76 -12.54
CA GLU A 326 20.40 8.42 -12.55
C GLU A 326 21.55 7.54 -12.03
N THR A 327 21.23 6.64 -11.09
CA THR A 327 22.22 5.69 -10.52
C THR A 327 22.34 4.40 -11.32
N GLY A 328 21.57 4.23 -12.40
CA GLY A 328 21.59 3.03 -13.25
C GLY A 328 20.95 1.79 -12.60
N LEU A 329 20.20 1.96 -11.52
CA LEU A 329 19.57 0.84 -10.78
C LEU A 329 18.20 0.45 -11.35
N SER A 330 17.56 1.31 -12.16
CA SER A 330 16.17 1.18 -12.58
C SER A 330 15.88 -0.14 -13.29
N ASP A 331 16.79 -0.60 -14.16
CA ASP A 331 16.57 -1.79 -15.02
C ASP A 331 16.60 -3.10 -14.23
N ASN A 332 17.25 -3.12 -13.04
CA ASN A 332 17.34 -4.28 -12.17
C ASN A 332 16.66 -4.02 -10.81
N THR A 333 15.60 -3.25 -10.78
CA THR A 333 14.84 -2.97 -9.56
C THR A 333 13.36 -3.25 -9.74
N ILE A 334 12.79 -4.03 -8.83
CA ILE A 334 11.34 -4.17 -8.67
C ILE A 334 10.85 -2.95 -7.91
N ILE A 335 9.87 -2.24 -8.45
CA ILE A 335 9.25 -1.08 -7.81
C ILE A 335 7.80 -1.47 -7.47
N VAL A 336 7.45 -1.37 -6.20
CA VAL A 336 6.08 -1.54 -5.70
C VAL A 336 5.64 -0.21 -5.10
N LEU A 337 4.57 0.38 -5.64
CA LEU A 337 3.86 1.51 -5.03
C LEU A 337 2.54 0.99 -4.48
N TRP A 338 2.36 1.13 -3.16
CA TRP A 338 1.23 0.60 -2.42
C TRP A 338 0.63 1.65 -1.48
N GLY A 339 -0.70 1.86 -1.58
CA GLY A 339 -1.48 2.59 -0.59
C GLY A 339 -2.01 1.62 0.47
N ASP A 340 -1.95 2.00 1.75
CA ASP A 340 -2.30 1.09 2.85
C ASP A 340 -3.80 0.88 3.02
N HIS A 341 -4.64 1.80 2.56
CA HIS A 341 -6.09 1.68 2.37
C HIS A 341 -6.65 2.88 1.59
N GLY A 342 -7.94 2.87 1.30
CA GLY A 342 -8.65 3.99 0.73
C GLY A 342 -9.08 5.01 1.79
N TRP A 343 -9.82 6.02 1.35
CA TRP A 343 -10.32 7.12 2.16
C TRP A 343 -11.62 7.68 1.57
N HIS A 344 -12.68 7.86 2.35
CA HIS A 344 -13.86 8.58 1.91
C HIS A 344 -13.58 10.07 1.83
N LEU A 345 -13.91 10.68 0.71
CA LEU A 345 -13.82 12.12 0.44
C LEU A 345 -15.21 12.73 0.30
N GLY A 346 -16.07 12.49 1.31
CA GLY A 346 -17.48 12.86 1.29
C GLY A 346 -18.41 11.76 0.75
N ASP A 347 -17.85 10.62 0.34
CA ASP A 347 -18.65 9.46 -0.10
C ASP A 347 -19.53 8.99 1.08
N PHE A 348 -20.83 8.83 0.85
CA PHE A 348 -21.82 8.44 1.85
C PHE A 348 -21.82 9.35 3.10
N ARG A 349 -21.51 10.64 2.95
CA ARG A 349 -21.32 11.64 4.01
C ARG A 349 -20.14 11.37 4.96
N VAL A 350 -19.28 10.41 4.63
CA VAL A 350 -18.12 10.02 5.43
C VAL A 350 -16.86 10.74 4.95
N TRP A 351 -16.03 11.17 5.89
CA TRP A 351 -14.67 11.68 5.70
C TRP A 351 -13.73 10.88 6.57
N GLY A 352 -13.09 9.89 5.98
CA GLY A 352 -12.25 8.94 6.70
C GLY A 352 -12.23 7.58 6.04
N LYS A 353 -11.69 6.62 6.76
CA LYS A 353 -11.59 5.20 6.43
C LYS A 353 -12.61 4.40 7.26
N HIS A 354 -12.28 3.22 7.67
CA HIS A 354 -13.02 2.45 8.68
C HIS A 354 -14.43 1.99 8.23
N THR A 355 -14.59 1.63 6.96
CA THR A 355 -15.78 0.95 6.43
C THR A 355 -15.38 -0.20 5.52
N VAL A 356 -16.28 -1.15 5.27
CA VAL A 356 -16.04 -2.23 4.30
C VAL A 356 -16.63 -1.93 2.92
N TYR A 357 -16.59 -0.66 2.51
CA TYR A 357 -17.01 -0.21 1.18
C TYR A 357 -15.82 0.07 0.27
N GLU A 358 -16.08 0.14 -1.03
CA GLU A 358 -15.08 0.30 -2.09
C GLU A 358 -14.10 1.43 -1.79
N THR A 359 -14.60 2.58 -1.38
CA THR A 359 -13.81 3.80 -1.14
C THR A 359 -12.79 3.68 0.00
N SER A 360 -13.04 2.81 0.99
CA SER A 360 -12.08 2.54 2.08
C SER A 360 -11.18 1.34 1.80
N LEU A 361 -11.66 0.37 1.02
CA LEU A 361 -10.97 -0.90 0.81
C LEU A 361 -10.11 -0.90 -0.45
N ALA A 362 -10.55 -0.19 -1.49
CA ALA A 362 -9.77 -0.10 -2.72
C ALA A 362 -8.65 0.93 -2.60
N SER A 363 -7.44 0.50 -2.88
CA SER A 363 -6.22 1.27 -2.70
C SER A 363 -5.33 1.19 -3.93
N THR A 364 -4.39 2.11 -4.03
CA THR A 364 -3.41 2.16 -5.13
C THR A 364 -2.46 0.97 -5.06
N LEU A 365 -2.27 0.28 -6.19
CA LEU A 365 -1.20 -0.69 -6.40
C LEU A 365 -0.64 -0.56 -7.81
N ILE A 366 0.66 -0.26 -7.90
CA ILE A 366 1.42 -0.22 -9.15
C ILE A 366 2.69 -1.04 -8.95
N ILE A 367 2.99 -1.93 -9.89
CA ILE A 367 4.22 -2.75 -9.86
C ILE A 367 4.95 -2.65 -11.18
N LYS A 368 6.23 -2.24 -11.12
CA LYS A 368 7.18 -2.34 -12.22
C LYS A 368 8.25 -3.36 -11.85
N ALA A 369 8.51 -4.34 -12.71
CA ALA A 369 9.51 -5.36 -12.43
C ALA A 369 10.32 -5.72 -13.69
N PRO A 370 11.61 -6.05 -13.55
CA PRO A 370 12.45 -6.52 -14.66
C PRO A 370 11.83 -7.71 -15.37
N GLY A 371 11.79 -7.66 -16.70
CA GLY A 371 11.22 -8.74 -17.53
C GLY A 371 9.70 -8.83 -17.52
N CYS A 372 8.98 -7.94 -16.82
CA CYS A 372 7.53 -7.81 -16.91
C CYS A 372 7.13 -6.80 -18.00
N LYS A 373 5.89 -6.90 -18.46
CA LYS A 373 5.37 -6.06 -19.53
C LYS A 373 4.96 -4.69 -19.00
N ALA A 374 5.34 -3.63 -19.70
CA ALA A 374 4.93 -2.27 -19.38
C ALA A 374 3.49 -1.96 -19.82
N GLY A 375 2.86 -0.99 -19.16
CA GLY A 375 1.56 -0.43 -19.56
C GLY A 375 0.38 -1.37 -19.37
N ILE A 376 0.51 -2.38 -18.51
CA ILE A 376 -0.60 -3.30 -18.21
C ILE A 376 -1.62 -2.59 -17.31
N LYS A 377 -2.87 -2.56 -17.77
CA LYS A 377 -4.04 -2.17 -16.97
C LYS A 377 -4.76 -3.44 -16.54
N ASN A 378 -4.58 -3.84 -15.28
CA ASN A 378 -5.09 -5.09 -14.76
C ASN A 378 -6.43 -4.90 -14.04
N ASN A 379 -7.46 -5.62 -14.50
CA ASN A 379 -8.80 -5.60 -13.92
C ASN A 379 -9.10 -6.80 -13.01
N ARG A 380 -8.09 -7.66 -12.75
CA ARG A 380 -8.26 -8.79 -11.83
C ARG A 380 -8.21 -8.31 -10.38
N ILE A 381 -8.96 -8.98 -9.52
CA ILE A 381 -9.03 -8.66 -8.10
C ILE A 381 -7.84 -9.26 -7.38
N VAL A 382 -7.07 -8.42 -6.70
CA VAL A 382 -5.94 -8.83 -5.87
C VAL A 382 -6.05 -8.23 -4.47
N GLY A 383 -5.55 -8.95 -3.47
CA GLY A 383 -5.46 -8.45 -2.09
C GLY A 383 -4.05 -8.00 -1.73
N SER A 384 -3.90 -7.15 -0.71
CA SER A 384 -2.56 -6.78 -0.20
C SER A 384 -1.78 -7.99 0.32
N VAL A 385 -2.44 -9.04 0.81
CA VAL A 385 -1.78 -10.30 1.23
C VAL A 385 -1.08 -11.03 0.08
N ASP A 386 -1.52 -10.78 -1.16
CA ASP A 386 -0.95 -11.40 -2.36
C ASP A 386 0.38 -10.74 -2.79
N ILE A 387 0.72 -9.57 -2.23
CA ILE A 387 1.96 -8.84 -2.55
C ILE A 387 3.19 -9.63 -2.08
N TYR A 388 3.15 -10.18 -0.86
CA TYR A 388 4.29 -10.91 -0.30
C TYR A 388 4.70 -12.10 -1.18
N PRO A 389 3.84 -13.10 -1.48
CA PRO A 389 4.23 -14.21 -2.33
C PRO A 389 4.63 -13.76 -3.75
N THR A 390 3.99 -12.72 -4.31
CA THR A 390 4.35 -12.17 -5.62
C THR A 390 5.75 -11.59 -5.63
N LEU A 391 6.13 -10.87 -4.57
CA LEU A 391 7.45 -10.28 -4.47
C LEU A 391 8.54 -11.34 -4.33
N MET A 392 8.25 -12.45 -3.62
CA MET A 392 9.17 -13.59 -3.52
C MET A 392 9.41 -14.24 -4.89
N ASP A 393 8.37 -14.49 -5.67
CA ASP A 393 8.48 -15.00 -7.05
C ASP A 393 9.30 -14.05 -7.95
N LEU A 394 9.07 -12.74 -7.84
CA LEU A 394 9.83 -11.75 -8.61
C LEU A 394 11.31 -11.70 -8.22
N CYS A 395 11.64 -12.00 -6.98
CA CYS A 395 13.01 -12.04 -6.45
C CYS A 395 13.70 -13.39 -6.63
N ASP A 396 13.03 -14.40 -7.21
CA ASP A 396 13.51 -15.79 -7.31
C ASP A 396 13.89 -16.35 -5.92
N ILE A 397 12.97 -16.15 -4.96
CA ILE A 397 13.06 -16.65 -3.56
C ILE A 397 11.86 -17.55 -3.29
N SER A 398 12.10 -18.65 -2.58
CA SER A 398 11.03 -19.56 -2.18
C SER A 398 9.95 -18.83 -1.36
N ILE A 399 8.70 -19.04 -1.74
CA ILE A 399 7.56 -18.50 -0.99
C ILE A 399 7.44 -19.28 0.33
N PRO A 400 7.36 -18.61 1.49
CA PRO A 400 7.16 -19.30 2.76
C PRO A 400 5.84 -20.07 2.79
N GLU A 401 5.83 -21.20 3.47
CA GLU A 401 4.60 -21.97 3.68
C GLU A 401 3.62 -21.22 4.58
N GLY A 402 2.33 -21.50 4.36
CA GLY A 402 1.26 -21.04 5.21
C GLY A 402 0.90 -19.56 5.03
N LEU A 403 1.29 -18.87 3.96
CA LEU A 403 0.70 -17.58 3.60
C LEU A 403 -0.76 -17.76 3.18
N ASP A 404 -1.60 -16.74 3.39
CA ASP A 404 -2.99 -16.74 2.94
C ASP A 404 -3.14 -16.07 1.57
N GLY A 405 -2.12 -15.32 1.14
CA GLY A 405 -2.01 -14.73 -0.18
C GLY A 405 -1.42 -15.70 -1.20
N ASP A 406 -1.75 -15.47 -2.48
CA ASP A 406 -1.20 -16.18 -3.64
C ASP A 406 -0.36 -15.24 -4.51
N SER A 407 0.65 -15.78 -5.20
CA SER A 407 1.43 -15.00 -6.15
C SER A 407 0.62 -14.68 -7.41
N PHE A 408 0.48 -13.40 -7.72
CA PHE A 408 -0.09 -12.91 -8.97
C PHE A 408 0.98 -12.52 -10.02
N VAL A 409 2.19 -13.05 -9.92
CA VAL A 409 3.28 -12.75 -10.85
C VAL A 409 2.86 -12.94 -12.32
N ASN A 410 2.01 -13.92 -12.59
CA ASN A 410 1.49 -14.18 -13.93
C ASN A 410 0.62 -13.03 -14.46
N LEU A 411 -0.10 -12.31 -13.59
CA LEU A 411 -0.89 -11.14 -14.00
C LEU A 411 -0.02 -9.96 -14.47
N LEU A 412 1.24 -9.90 -14.08
CA LEU A 412 2.21 -8.91 -14.56
C LEU A 412 2.69 -9.19 -16.00
N ARG A 413 2.39 -10.40 -16.52
CA ARG A 413 2.75 -10.86 -17.88
C ARG A 413 1.53 -11.07 -18.74
N LEU A 414 0.46 -11.62 -18.16
CA LEU A 414 -0.80 -11.99 -18.80
C LEU A 414 -1.95 -11.45 -17.94
N PRO A 415 -2.46 -10.24 -18.23
CA PRO A 415 -3.45 -9.57 -17.36
C PRO A 415 -4.77 -10.34 -17.22
N ASP A 416 -5.11 -11.22 -18.16
CA ASP A 416 -6.35 -12.00 -18.19
C ASP A 416 -6.11 -13.47 -17.79
N GLU A 417 -5.09 -13.78 -16.96
CA GLU A 417 -4.79 -15.14 -16.49
C GLU A 417 -6.05 -15.81 -15.90
N PRO A 418 -6.59 -16.86 -16.55
CA PRO A 418 -7.88 -17.43 -16.18
C PRO A 418 -7.86 -18.25 -14.89
N SER A 419 -6.69 -18.71 -14.46
CA SER A 419 -6.53 -19.51 -13.23
C SER A 419 -6.49 -18.67 -11.95
N TRP A 420 -6.46 -17.33 -12.06
CA TRP A 420 -6.43 -16.44 -10.90
C TRP A 420 -7.73 -16.49 -10.11
N LYS A 421 -7.63 -16.55 -8.76
CA LYS A 421 -8.77 -16.69 -7.83
C LYS A 421 -9.84 -15.59 -7.93
N ASP A 422 -9.44 -14.38 -8.37
CA ASP A 422 -10.30 -13.22 -8.65
C ASP A 422 -11.28 -12.85 -7.52
N CYS A 423 -10.77 -12.88 -6.28
CA CYS A 423 -11.49 -12.44 -5.10
C CYS A 423 -10.54 -11.84 -4.07
N ALA A 424 -11.06 -10.96 -3.21
CA ALA A 424 -10.36 -10.40 -2.08
C ALA A 424 -11.27 -10.32 -0.84
N TYR A 425 -10.69 -10.60 0.33
CA TYR A 425 -11.34 -10.52 1.62
C TYR A 425 -10.98 -9.24 2.34
N SER A 426 -11.95 -8.68 3.06
CA SER A 426 -11.72 -7.51 3.91
C SER A 426 -12.54 -7.61 5.19
N TYR A 427 -11.99 -7.10 6.28
CA TYR A 427 -12.52 -7.23 7.62
C TYR A 427 -12.56 -5.86 8.29
N TYR A 428 -13.66 -5.54 8.95
CA TYR A 428 -13.68 -4.38 9.84
C TYR A 428 -14.79 -4.52 10.88
N ASN A 429 -14.46 -4.24 12.14
CA ASN A 429 -15.37 -4.41 13.28
C ASN A 429 -16.07 -5.79 13.25
N ASP A 430 -17.37 -5.76 12.99
CA ASP A 430 -18.25 -6.91 12.98
C ASP A 430 -18.55 -7.44 11.55
N GLY A 431 -17.87 -6.87 10.54
CA GLY A 431 -18.10 -7.17 9.12
C GLY A 431 -16.97 -7.95 8.47
N ILE A 432 -17.35 -9.01 7.74
CA ILE A 432 -16.46 -9.73 6.82
C ILE A 432 -17.01 -9.57 5.41
N SER A 433 -16.20 -9.06 4.53
CA SER A 433 -16.55 -8.71 3.16
C SER A 433 -15.73 -9.52 2.16
N VAL A 434 -16.39 -10.06 1.14
CA VAL A 434 -15.72 -10.59 -0.05
C VAL A 434 -16.07 -9.75 -1.27
N ARG A 435 -15.04 -9.38 -2.03
CA ARG A 435 -15.15 -8.75 -3.35
C ARG A 435 -14.88 -9.79 -4.43
N VAL A 436 -15.84 -10.00 -5.31
CA VAL A 436 -15.75 -10.84 -6.52
C VAL A 436 -16.10 -9.96 -7.75
N PRO A 437 -15.86 -10.38 -9.02
CA PRO A 437 -15.97 -9.49 -10.17
C PRO A 437 -17.24 -8.63 -10.23
N ASP A 438 -18.40 -9.21 -9.99
CA ASP A 438 -19.68 -8.52 -10.11
C ASP A 438 -20.25 -7.99 -8.80
N TYR A 439 -19.77 -8.52 -7.65
CA TYR A 439 -20.43 -8.29 -6.36
C TYR A 439 -19.44 -8.04 -5.24
N ARG A 440 -19.90 -7.28 -4.25
CA ARG A 440 -19.39 -7.31 -2.87
C ARG A 440 -20.49 -7.88 -1.98
N CYS A 441 -20.17 -8.92 -1.24
CA CYS A 441 -21.02 -9.48 -0.21
C CYS A 441 -20.37 -9.26 1.16
N THR A 442 -21.09 -8.66 2.10
CA THR A 442 -20.60 -8.43 3.45
C THR A 442 -21.57 -9.05 4.45
N CYS A 443 -21.03 -9.83 5.37
CA CYS A 443 -21.75 -10.40 6.50
C CYS A 443 -21.31 -9.71 7.78
N TYR A 444 -22.28 -9.24 8.56
CA TYR A 444 -22.04 -8.60 9.84
C TYR A 444 -22.62 -9.46 10.98
N GLN A 445 -21.85 -9.54 12.07
CA GLN A 445 -22.27 -10.22 13.29
C GLN A 445 -21.95 -9.31 14.49
N LYS A 446 -22.97 -8.69 15.06
CA LYS A 446 -22.85 -7.79 16.22
C LYS A 446 -23.67 -8.31 17.40
N GLY A 447 -23.04 -8.98 18.33
CA GLY A 447 -23.73 -9.69 19.38
C GLY A 447 -24.71 -10.72 18.79
N ASN A 448 -26.00 -10.62 19.16
CA ASN A 448 -27.06 -11.51 18.63
C ASN A 448 -27.68 -11.02 17.32
N GLU A 449 -27.29 -9.86 16.82
CA GLU A 449 -27.76 -9.34 15.53
C GLU A 449 -26.84 -9.75 14.40
N SER A 450 -27.41 -10.29 13.34
CA SER A 450 -26.70 -10.55 12.09
C SER A 450 -27.46 -9.97 10.91
N TRP A 451 -26.73 -9.47 9.92
CA TRP A 451 -27.32 -9.07 8.64
C TRP A 451 -26.29 -9.23 7.52
N LYS A 452 -26.78 -9.28 6.30
CA LYS A 452 -25.95 -9.39 5.10
C LYS A 452 -26.23 -8.21 4.18
N GLU A 453 -25.22 -7.73 3.50
CA GLU A 453 -25.31 -6.72 2.46
C GLU A 453 -24.76 -7.29 1.16
N LEU A 454 -25.42 -6.98 0.05
CA LEU A 454 -24.97 -7.34 -1.30
C LEU A 454 -25.04 -6.13 -2.21
N TYR A 455 -23.91 -5.81 -2.82
CA TYR A 455 -23.80 -4.74 -3.80
C TYR A 455 -23.36 -5.31 -5.13
N GLN A 456 -24.06 -4.92 -6.20
CA GLN A 456 -23.67 -5.22 -7.56
C GLN A 456 -22.96 -4.01 -8.14
N TYR A 457 -21.74 -4.23 -8.64
CA TYR A 457 -20.97 -3.16 -9.25
C TYR A 457 -21.43 -2.87 -10.68
N THR A 458 -21.52 -1.59 -10.98
CA THR A 458 -21.72 -1.03 -12.30
C THR A 458 -20.41 -0.39 -12.79
N LYS A 459 -20.44 0.22 -13.98
CA LYS A 459 -19.23 0.84 -14.58
C LYS A 459 -18.59 1.94 -13.73
N ASP A 460 -19.35 2.55 -12.82
CA ASP A 460 -18.85 3.61 -11.94
C ASP A 460 -18.10 3.12 -10.69
N GLY A 461 -18.20 1.80 -10.41
CA GLY A 461 -17.42 1.16 -9.36
C GLY A 461 -17.85 1.47 -7.91
N PHE A 462 -19.05 2.02 -7.69
CA PHE A 462 -19.55 2.34 -6.35
C PHE A 462 -20.74 1.46 -5.92
N GLU A 463 -20.88 1.26 -4.61
CA GLU A 463 -22.06 0.69 -3.99
C GLU A 463 -23.24 1.68 -4.09
N ARG A 464 -24.23 1.38 -4.92
CA ARG A 464 -25.39 2.25 -5.15
C ARG A 464 -26.62 1.84 -4.37
N GLN A 465 -26.83 0.55 -4.19
CA GLN A 465 -28.01 0.00 -3.53
C GLN A 465 -27.68 -1.35 -2.90
N ASN A 466 -28.06 -1.55 -1.65
CA ASN A 466 -28.08 -2.88 -1.06
C ASN A 466 -29.20 -3.71 -1.70
N ILE A 467 -28.84 -4.81 -2.34
CA ILE A 467 -29.78 -5.73 -3.04
C ILE A 467 -29.86 -7.11 -2.38
N ALA A 468 -29.41 -7.26 -1.14
CA ALA A 468 -29.39 -8.56 -0.45
C ALA A 468 -30.77 -9.20 -0.42
N ASP A 469 -31.82 -8.43 -0.10
CA ASP A 469 -33.23 -8.92 -0.06
C ASP A 469 -33.78 -9.24 -1.45
N LYS A 470 -33.23 -8.63 -2.52
CA LYS A 470 -33.67 -8.87 -3.91
C LYS A 470 -32.98 -10.07 -4.55
N LYS A 471 -31.82 -10.49 -4.04
CA LYS A 471 -30.99 -11.59 -4.57
C LYS A 471 -30.48 -12.50 -3.44
N PRO A 472 -31.36 -13.07 -2.60
CA PRO A 472 -30.95 -13.91 -1.48
C PRO A 472 -30.12 -15.13 -1.92
N GLU A 473 -30.41 -15.69 -3.11
CA GLU A 473 -29.70 -16.84 -3.65
C GLU A 473 -28.22 -16.50 -3.98
N VAL A 474 -27.95 -15.27 -4.40
CA VAL A 474 -26.55 -14.79 -4.61
C VAL A 474 -25.84 -14.63 -3.29
N VAL A 475 -26.53 -14.05 -2.28
CA VAL A 475 -25.98 -13.89 -0.93
C VAL A 475 -25.58 -15.23 -0.34
N GLU A 476 -26.49 -16.23 -0.35
CA GLU A 476 -26.22 -17.56 0.22
C GLU A 476 -25.08 -18.28 -0.53
N ARG A 477 -25.03 -18.17 -1.86
CA ARG A 477 -23.95 -18.74 -2.66
C ARG A 477 -22.59 -18.12 -2.32
N LEU A 478 -22.51 -16.79 -2.21
CA LEU A 478 -21.25 -16.10 -1.87
C LEU A 478 -20.85 -16.35 -0.42
N TYR A 479 -21.81 -16.39 0.49
CA TYR A 479 -21.58 -16.73 1.88
C TYR A 479 -20.98 -18.14 2.01
N ALA A 480 -21.65 -19.14 1.44
CA ALA A 480 -21.22 -20.54 1.54
C ALA A 480 -19.84 -20.79 0.88
N LYS A 481 -19.57 -20.06 -0.22
CA LYS A 481 -18.30 -20.27 -0.95
C LYS A 481 -17.10 -19.54 -0.35
N TYR A 482 -17.33 -18.36 0.25
CA TYR A 482 -16.23 -17.44 0.55
C TYR A 482 -16.20 -16.95 2.00
N ILE A 483 -17.31 -16.90 2.73
CA ILE A 483 -17.35 -16.21 4.04
C ILE A 483 -17.45 -17.19 5.19
N GLY A 484 -18.21 -18.29 5.03
CA GLY A 484 -18.54 -19.21 6.14
C GLY A 484 -17.33 -19.71 6.94
N ASP A 485 -16.25 -20.03 6.24
CA ASP A 485 -15.00 -20.53 6.86
C ASP A 485 -14.07 -19.41 7.37
N HIS A 486 -14.42 -18.14 7.13
CA HIS A 486 -13.63 -16.97 7.53
C HIS A 486 -14.22 -16.21 8.73
N LEU A 487 -15.29 -16.71 9.34
CA LEU A 487 -15.84 -16.12 10.56
C LEU A 487 -14.86 -16.33 11.72
N PHE A 488 -14.65 -15.27 12.49
CA PHE A 488 -13.86 -15.41 13.72
C PHE A 488 -14.58 -16.33 14.70
N GLU A 489 -13.82 -17.18 15.42
CA GLU A 489 -14.39 -18.11 16.42
C GLU A 489 -15.24 -17.39 17.48
N ASP A 490 -14.88 -16.14 17.81
CA ASP A 490 -15.62 -15.28 18.75
C ASP A 490 -16.98 -14.80 18.21
N CYS A 491 -17.24 -14.96 16.92
CA CYS A 491 -18.52 -14.63 16.28
C CYS A 491 -19.51 -15.81 16.31
N ILE A 492 -19.04 -17.01 16.66
CA ILE A 492 -19.83 -18.27 16.61
C ILE A 492 -20.42 -18.62 17.98
N LYS A 493 -20.09 -17.87 19.05
CA LYS A 493 -20.58 -18.11 20.44
C LYS A 493 -21.75 -17.23 20.83
#